data_ced6d30cc77f28c5079bddd0ac7ce9aa
#
_entry.id   ced6d30cc77f28c5079bddd0ac7ce9aa
#
_cell.length_a   1.000
_cell.length_b   1.000
_cell.length_c   1.000
_cell.angle_alpha   90.00
_cell.angle_beta   90.00
_cell.angle_gamma   90.00
#
_symmetry.space_group_name_H-M   'P 1'
#
loop_
_entity.id
_entity.type
_entity.pdbx_description
1 polymer ?
#
loop_
_entity_poly.entity_id
_entity_poly.type
_entity_poly.pdbx_seq_one_letter_code
_entity_poly.pdbx_strand_id
1 'polypeptide(L)'
;IQAAKRTPELIPLCHPLLVGAVLVNFRLEEDYVEIEAAVETYDRTGVEMEALTACSVAALTIYDMCKSKDKGMVIGDVALWEKTGGRSGTYRRTSDEDDVTYDM
;
A
#
# COMPACT_ATOMS: atom_id res chain seq x y z
N ILE A 1 9.52 -1.32 -2.52
CA ILE A 1 9.50 -1.97 -3.85
C ILE A 1 9.70 -3.47 -3.72
N GLN A 2 10.69 -3.89 -2.95
CA GLN A 2 10.90 -5.33 -2.74
C GLN A 2 9.70 -5.98 -2.06
N ALA A 3 9.05 -5.28 -1.14
CA ALA A 3 7.88 -5.81 -0.46
C ALA A 3 6.75 -6.15 -1.43
N ALA A 4 6.49 -5.29 -2.41
CA ALA A 4 5.48 -5.56 -3.43
C ALA A 4 5.81 -6.84 -4.20
N LYS A 5 7.07 -7.05 -4.53
CA LYS A 5 7.52 -8.22 -5.28
C LYS A 5 7.52 -9.48 -4.46
N ARG A 6 7.57 -9.35 -3.13
CA ARG A 6 7.61 -10.48 -2.21
C ARG A 6 6.26 -10.73 -1.52
N THR A 7 5.22 -10.10 -1.97
CA THR A 7 3.89 -10.25 -1.37
C THR A 7 3.47 -11.72 -1.23
N PRO A 8 3.70 -12.61 -2.20
CA PRO A 8 3.32 -14.01 -2.04
C PRO A 8 4.03 -14.72 -0.88
N GLU A 9 5.20 -14.25 -0.50
CA GLU A 9 5.94 -14.81 0.63
C GLU A 9 5.38 -14.32 1.97
N LEU A 10 4.76 -13.15 1.98
CA LEU A 10 4.29 -12.49 3.20
C LEU A 10 2.82 -12.73 3.47
N ILE A 11 2.02 -12.87 2.43
CA ILE A 11 0.57 -13.00 2.55
C ILE A 11 0.16 -14.41 2.20
N PRO A 12 -0.39 -15.17 3.15
CA PRO A 12 -0.83 -16.55 2.89
C PRO A 12 -1.88 -16.59 1.79
N LEU A 13 -1.78 -17.58 0.92
CA LEU A 13 -2.72 -17.85 -0.17
C LEU A 13 -2.75 -16.77 -1.25
N CYS A 14 -1.81 -15.81 -1.20
CA CYS A 14 -1.67 -14.84 -2.27
C CYS A 14 -0.89 -15.49 -3.42
N HIS A 15 -1.40 -15.36 -4.62
CA HIS A 15 -0.74 -15.91 -5.80
C HIS A 15 0.39 -14.99 -6.27
N PRO A 16 1.50 -15.56 -6.76
CA PRO A 16 2.55 -14.77 -7.38
C PRO A 16 2.00 -14.08 -8.62
N LEU A 17 2.32 -12.81 -8.76
CA LEU A 17 1.92 -12.02 -9.92
C LEU A 17 3.14 -11.46 -10.63
N LEU A 18 2.97 -11.25 -11.93
CA LEU A 18 4.00 -10.59 -12.72
C LEU A 18 3.89 -9.09 -12.47
N VAL A 19 4.67 -8.61 -11.52
CA VAL A 19 4.65 -7.21 -11.12
C VAL A 19 5.47 -6.39 -12.11
N GLY A 20 4.85 -5.38 -12.69
CA GLY A 20 5.51 -4.43 -13.56
C GLY A 20 6.14 -3.29 -12.78
N ALA A 21 5.59 -2.09 -12.91
CA ALA A 21 6.11 -0.93 -12.22
C ALA A 21 5.66 -0.89 -10.77
N VAL A 22 6.57 -0.51 -9.89
CA VAL A 22 6.25 -0.24 -8.48
C VAL A 22 6.78 1.15 -8.15
N LEU A 23 5.92 2.00 -7.65
CA LEU A 23 6.26 3.37 -7.31
C LEU A 23 5.85 3.64 -5.87
N VAL A 24 6.75 4.21 -5.10
CA VAL A 24 6.46 4.61 -3.73
C VAL A 24 6.86 6.07 -3.57
N ASN A 25 5.89 6.90 -3.22
CA ASN A 25 6.09 8.32 -3.02
C ASN A 25 5.78 8.70 -1.58
N PHE A 26 6.46 9.74 -1.12
CA PHE A 26 6.30 10.26 0.24
C PHE A 26 5.99 11.74 0.16
N ARG A 27 5.08 12.19 1.03
CA ARG A 27 4.81 13.60 1.18
C ARG A 27 4.91 13.97 2.64
N LEU A 28 5.79 14.92 2.94
CA LEU A 28 5.99 15.39 4.30
C LEU A 28 4.95 16.46 4.60
N GLU A 29 4.13 16.19 5.59
CA GLU A 29 3.18 17.15 6.12
C GLU A 29 3.67 17.65 7.47
N GLU A 30 2.96 18.59 8.06
CA GLU A 30 3.39 19.18 9.32
C GLU A 30 3.43 18.15 10.46
N ASP A 31 2.40 17.30 10.53
CA ASP A 31 2.25 16.37 11.63
C ASP A 31 2.43 14.91 11.23
N TYR A 32 2.61 14.62 9.97
CA TYR A 32 2.67 13.23 9.52
C TYR A 32 3.38 13.12 8.17
N VAL A 33 3.68 11.89 7.83
CA VAL A 33 4.19 11.54 6.50
C VAL A 33 3.12 10.74 5.79
N GLU A 34 2.76 11.17 4.60
CA GLU A 34 1.84 10.44 3.74
C GLU A 34 2.64 9.56 2.78
N ILE A 35 2.22 8.31 2.66
CA ILE A 35 2.89 7.35 1.80
C ILE A 35 1.90 6.88 0.75
N GLU A 36 2.31 6.93 -0.50
CA GLU A 36 1.52 6.41 -1.60
C GLU A 36 2.32 5.34 -2.32
N ALA A 37 1.73 4.16 -2.48
CA ALA A 37 2.33 3.10 -3.25
C ALA A 37 1.43 2.77 -4.43
N ALA A 38 2.02 2.69 -5.61
CA ALA A 38 1.32 2.34 -6.83
C ALA A 38 2.01 1.15 -7.47
N VAL A 39 1.24 0.16 -7.87
CA VAL A 39 1.75 -1.07 -8.46
C VAL A 39 0.99 -1.37 -9.73
N GLU A 40 1.71 -1.72 -10.77
CA GLU A 40 1.13 -2.17 -12.03
C GLU A 40 1.50 -3.63 -12.26
N THR A 41 0.60 -4.36 -12.91
CA THR A 41 0.85 -5.73 -13.27
C THR A 41 0.49 -5.97 -14.73
N TYR A 42 1.14 -6.96 -15.32
CA TYR A 42 0.79 -7.46 -16.64
C TYR A 42 -0.18 -8.63 -16.57
N ASP A 43 -0.50 -9.07 -15.36
CA ASP A 43 -1.48 -10.13 -15.15
C ASP A 43 -2.90 -9.56 -15.15
N ARG A 44 -3.87 -10.46 -15.27
CA ARG A 44 -5.28 -10.07 -15.27
C ARG A 44 -5.83 -9.80 -13.88
N THR A 45 -5.12 -10.24 -12.86
CA THR A 45 -5.52 -10.06 -11.47
C THR A 45 -5.06 -8.70 -10.99
N GLY A 46 -5.80 -8.11 -10.07
CA GLY A 46 -5.40 -6.84 -9.48
C GLY A 46 -4.19 -7.00 -8.55
N VAL A 47 -3.60 -5.88 -8.21
CA VAL A 47 -2.38 -5.84 -7.39
C VAL A 47 -2.62 -5.09 -6.06
N GLU A 48 -3.82 -5.22 -5.50
CA GLU A 48 -4.17 -4.55 -4.25
C GLU A 48 -3.22 -4.96 -3.13
N MET A 49 -2.96 -6.26 -3.00
CA MET A 49 -2.12 -6.75 -1.91
C MET A 49 -0.68 -6.31 -2.08
N GLU A 50 -0.19 -6.27 -3.30
CA GLU A 50 1.16 -5.79 -3.58
C GLU A 50 1.32 -4.33 -3.19
N ALA A 51 0.34 -3.50 -3.53
CA ALA A 51 0.37 -2.09 -3.20
C ALA A 51 0.24 -1.86 -1.69
N LEU A 52 -0.69 -2.57 -1.03
CA LEU A 52 -0.88 -2.45 0.41
C LEU A 52 0.36 -2.93 1.17
N THR A 53 0.98 -4.01 0.71
CA THR A 53 2.20 -4.52 1.32
C THR A 53 3.34 -3.53 1.19
N ALA A 54 3.52 -2.97 0.00
CA ALA A 54 4.57 -1.98 -0.23
C ALA A 54 4.38 -0.74 0.66
N CYS A 55 3.14 -0.27 0.77
CA CYS A 55 2.83 0.88 1.60
C CYS A 55 3.09 0.59 3.08
N SER A 56 2.66 -0.58 3.55
CA SER A 56 2.83 -0.98 4.94
C SER A 56 4.29 -1.14 5.33
N VAL A 57 5.08 -1.77 4.47
CA VAL A 57 6.50 -1.95 4.75
C VAL A 57 7.25 -0.62 4.69
N ALA A 58 6.84 0.28 3.79
CA ALA A 58 7.42 1.62 3.77
C ALA A 58 7.16 2.35 5.09
N ALA A 59 5.94 2.25 5.61
CA ALA A 59 5.60 2.85 6.90
C ALA A 59 6.41 2.24 8.04
N LEU A 60 6.55 0.92 8.06
CA LEU A 60 7.36 0.23 9.07
C LEU A 60 8.82 0.65 8.98
N THR A 61 9.33 0.84 7.79
CA THR A 61 10.71 1.28 7.58
C THR A 61 10.92 2.69 8.15
N ILE A 62 10.00 3.60 7.89
CA ILE A 62 10.08 4.94 8.45
C ILE A 62 10.04 4.89 9.98
N TYR A 63 9.14 4.10 10.54
CA TYR A 63 9.05 3.95 11.98
C TYR A 63 10.38 3.44 12.55
N ASP A 64 10.92 2.40 11.95
CA ASP A 64 12.17 1.81 12.42
C ASP A 64 13.32 2.82 12.42
N MET A 65 13.41 3.61 11.36
CA MET A 65 14.49 4.59 11.22
C MET A 65 14.33 5.82 12.10
N CYS A 66 13.11 6.13 12.51
CA CYS A 66 12.84 7.34 13.28
C CYS A 66 12.49 7.09 14.74
N LYS A 67 12.30 5.84 15.15
CA LYS A 67 11.82 5.52 16.49
C LYS A 67 12.74 5.98 17.62
N SER A 68 14.02 6.16 17.32
CA SER A 68 14.96 6.64 18.35
C SER A 68 14.61 8.06 18.80
N LYS A 69 13.95 8.82 17.95
CA LYS A 69 13.55 10.19 18.27
C LYS A 69 12.11 10.30 18.75
N ASP A 70 11.24 9.42 18.26
CA ASP A 70 9.84 9.45 18.66
C ASP A 70 9.23 8.06 18.54
N LYS A 71 9.11 7.38 19.65
CA LYS A 71 8.49 6.06 19.69
C LYS A 71 6.97 6.12 19.66
N GLY A 72 6.42 7.31 19.84
CA GLY A 72 4.97 7.49 19.84
C GLY A 72 4.34 7.64 18.46
N MET A 73 5.12 7.53 17.41
CA MET A 73 4.56 7.56 16.06
C MET A 73 3.55 6.44 15.87
N VAL A 74 2.51 6.74 15.11
CA VAL A 74 1.44 5.78 14.84
C VAL A 74 1.39 5.52 13.33
N ILE A 75 1.36 4.24 12.98
CA ILE A 75 1.09 3.83 11.61
C ILE A 75 -0.40 3.59 11.52
N GLY A 76 -1.07 4.28 10.61
CA GLY A 76 -2.51 4.15 10.49
C GLY A 76 -3.03 4.46 9.11
N ASP A 77 -4.32 4.22 8.92
CA ASP A 77 -5.04 4.59 7.70
C ASP A 77 -4.49 3.97 6.43
N VAL A 78 -3.94 2.76 6.54
CA VAL A 78 -3.50 2.03 5.35
C VAL A 78 -4.73 1.50 4.63
N ALA A 79 -4.92 1.95 3.40
CA ALA A 79 -6.15 1.63 2.67
C ALA A 79 -5.92 1.65 1.17
N LEU A 80 -6.76 0.92 0.46
CA LEU A 80 -6.78 0.97 -0.99
C LEU A 80 -7.48 2.25 -1.45
N TRP A 81 -6.81 3.04 -2.26
CA TRP A 81 -7.36 4.29 -2.79
C TRP A 81 -7.95 4.13 -4.18
N GLU A 82 -7.25 3.41 -5.05
CA GLU A 82 -7.70 3.27 -6.42
C GLU A 82 -7.22 1.94 -6.98
N LYS A 83 -8.07 1.33 -7.76
CA LYS A 83 -7.78 0.08 -8.43
C LYS A 83 -8.47 0.09 -9.79
N THR A 84 -7.76 -0.35 -10.83
CA THR A 84 -8.34 -0.57 -12.14
C THR A 84 -8.05 -1.99 -12.58
N GLY A 85 -8.97 -2.58 -13.29
CA GLY A 85 -8.83 -3.96 -13.76
C GLY A 85 -9.14 -4.98 -12.68
N GLY A 86 -8.75 -6.23 -12.94
CA GLY A 86 -9.07 -7.33 -12.05
C GLY A 86 -10.53 -7.73 -12.13
N ARG A 87 -10.93 -8.63 -11.24
CA ARG A 87 -12.29 -9.21 -11.27
C ARG A 87 -13.37 -8.22 -10.89
N SER A 88 -13.11 -7.35 -9.95
CA SER A 88 -14.11 -6.43 -9.45
C SER A 88 -14.10 -5.09 -10.21
N GLY A 89 -13.26 -4.95 -11.24
CA GLY A 89 -13.22 -3.76 -12.05
C GLY A 89 -12.57 -2.58 -11.35
N THR A 90 -13.07 -1.38 -11.64
CA THR A 90 -12.49 -0.15 -11.13
C THR A 90 -13.07 0.19 -9.76
N TYR A 91 -12.19 0.59 -8.85
CA TYR A 91 -12.54 1.08 -7.54
C TYR A 91 -11.79 2.37 -7.28
N ARG A 92 -12.47 3.31 -6.66
CA ARG A 92 -11.83 4.56 -6.26
C ARG A 92 -12.44 5.08 -4.97
N ARG A 93 -11.58 5.34 -3.98
CA ARG A 93 -12.00 5.91 -2.71
C ARG A 93 -12.28 7.40 -2.88
N THR A 94 -13.36 7.86 -2.29
CA THR A 94 -13.66 9.30 -2.24
C THR A 94 -13.11 9.88 -0.95
N SER A 95 -12.51 11.06 -1.05
CA SER A 95 -11.86 11.69 0.10
C SER A 95 -12.84 12.05 1.21
N ASP A 96 -14.09 12.26 0.88
CA ASP A 96 -15.11 12.63 1.87
C ASP A 96 -15.54 11.46 2.75
N GLU A 97 -15.10 10.26 2.41
CA GLU A 97 -15.53 9.03 3.08
C GLU A 97 -14.34 8.29 3.65
N ASP A 98 -13.35 9.02 4.14
CA ASP A 98 -12.10 8.44 4.62
C ASP A 98 -12.31 7.51 5.80
N ASP A 99 -13.36 7.71 6.56
CA ASP A 99 -13.67 6.88 7.70
C ASP A 99 -14.44 5.61 7.35
N VAL A 100 -14.79 5.44 6.11
CA VAL A 100 -15.55 4.27 5.65
C VAL A 100 -14.60 3.12 5.38
N THR A 101 -14.98 1.93 5.86
CA THR A 101 -14.20 0.72 5.62
C THR A 101 -14.63 0.07 4.32
N TYR A 102 -13.68 -0.40 3.56
CA TYR A 102 -13.90 -1.05 2.29
C TYR A 102 -13.35 -2.45 2.27
N ASP A 103 -14.07 -3.35 1.64
CA ASP A 103 -13.58 -4.68 1.32
C ASP A 103 -12.86 -4.63 -0.01
N MET A 104 -11.76 -5.35 -0.07
CA MET A 104 -10.94 -5.37 -1.27
C MET A 104 -11.10 -6.64 -2.09
#